data_32f0f16fce7b92a6ca16cb139f2bc5a2
#
_entry.id   32f0f16fce7b92a6ca16cb139f2bc5a2
#
_cell.length_a   1.000
_cell.length_b   1.000
_cell.length_c   1.000
_cell.angle_alpha   90.00
_cell.angle_beta   90.00
_cell.angle_gamma   90.00
#
_symmetry.space_group_name_H-M   'P 1'
#
loop_
_entity.id
_entity.type
_entity.pdbx_description
1 polymer ?
#
loop_
_entity_poly.entity_id
_entity_poly.type
_entity_poly.pdbx_seq_one_letter_code
_entity_poly.pdbx_strand_id
1 'polypeptide(L)'
;MCIRDSVILLSGTPTGGKYEKLWSQCRLLGWNISKELFWKQYIETEWVEEDGFWRQKITGYKNVDRLKKKLAEHGAVFMTTDDAGIDLPKRNFVPVRTPPAKEYWKFWRERAISINTATLQEFELDSDFWGSNESYERELIGDTSLTRRLYARQLCGLYNPNRYKAFRELVESTEDRLIVFYNFTEEMERMKGIVKGMNRPVSIQSGEVKDLGAYN
;
A
#
# COMPACT_ATOMS: atom_id res chain seq x y z
N MET A 1 -2.84 36.99 -21.41
CA MET A 1 -2.76 35.60 -21.90
C MET A 1 -1.33 35.15 -21.67
N CYS A 2 -1.04 34.39 -20.62
CA CYS A 2 0.32 33.90 -20.37
C CYS A 2 0.56 32.69 -21.29
N ILE A 3 1.37 32.87 -22.30
CA ILE A 3 1.87 31.80 -23.15
C ILE A 3 2.89 31.07 -22.27
N ARG A 4 2.61 29.82 -21.91
CA ARG A 4 3.59 28.96 -21.27
C ARG A 4 4.48 28.37 -22.36
N ASP A 5 5.66 28.88 -22.49
CA ASP A 5 6.60 28.51 -23.54
C ASP A 5 7.30 27.18 -23.29
N SER A 6 7.23 26.63 -22.07
CA SER A 6 7.87 25.38 -21.71
C SER A 6 7.09 24.60 -20.63
N VAL A 7 7.16 23.27 -20.69
CA VAL A 7 6.60 22.36 -19.72
C VAL A 7 7.70 21.42 -19.24
N ILE A 8 7.89 21.33 -17.93
CA ILE A 8 8.80 20.37 -17.30
C ILE A 8 7.98 19.44 -16.41
N LEU A 9 8.09 18.14 -16.64
CA LEU A 9 7.46 17.10 -15.83
C LEU A 9 8.54 16.38 -15.03
N LEU A 10 8.46 16.44 -13.71
CA LEU A 10 9.37 15.74 -12.81
C LEU A 10 8.61 14.69 -12.01
N SER A 11 9.07 13.44 -12.04
CA SER A 11 8.45 12.35 -11.30
C SER A 11 9.45 11.22 -11.05
N GLY A 12 9.48 10.69 -9.84
CA GLY A 12 10.23 9.46 -9.52
C GLY A 12 9.55 8.20 -10.06
N THR A 13 8.27 8.28 -10.41
CA THR A 13 7.47 7.14 -10.90
C THR A 13 6.54 7.54 -12.04
N PRO A 14 7.06 7.96 -13.19
CA PRO A 14 6.25 8.54 -14.27
C PRO A 14 5.19 7.56 -14.81
N THR A 15 5.46 6.28 -14.77
CA THR A 15 4.53 5.24 -15.21
C THR A 15 3.70 4.67 -14.07
N GLY A 16 4.17 4.74 -12.81
CA GLY A 16 3.63 3.95 -11.71
C GLY A 16 3.60 2.44 -12.02
N GLY A 17 4.56 1.94 -12.82
CA GLY A 17 4.62 0.57 -13.31
C GLY A 17 3.69 0.26 -14.49
N LYS A 18 3.03 1.27 -15.07
CA LYS A 18 2.01 1.11 -16.10
C LYS A 18 2.22 2.05 -17.28
N TYR A 19 2.73 1.54 -18.39
CA TYR A 19 3.05 2.35 -19.56
C TYR A 19 1.84 3.01 -20.23
N GLU A 20 0.63 2.47 -20.07
CA GLU A 20 -0.58 3.08 -20.59
C GLU A 20 -0.84 4.50 -20.03
N LYS A 21 -0.26 4.83 -18.88
CA LYS A 21 -0.37 6.17 -18.28
C LYS A 21 0.53 7.22 -18.95
N LEU A 22 1.50 6.81 -19.75
CA LEU A 22 2.41 7.74 -20.41
C LEU A 22 1.78 8.52 -21.56
N TRP A 23 0.70 8.06 -22.14
CA TRP A 23 0.07 8.73 -23.28
C TRP A 23 -0.22 10.21 -23.05
N SER A 24 -0.78 10.56 -21.88
CA SER A 24 -1.07 11.96 -21.54
C SER A 24 0.20 12.80 -21.38
N GLN A 25 1.25 12.21 -20.84
CA GLN A 25 2.56 12.85 -20.69
C GLN A 25 3.23 13.06 -22.04
N CYS A 26 3.13 12.08 -22.95
CA CYS A 26 3.63 12.20 -24.32
C CYS A 26 3.04 13.42 -25.02
N ARG A 27 1.75 13.65 -24.88
CA ARG A 27 1.09 14.83 -25.45
C ARG A 27 1.57 16.15 -24.88
N LEU A 28 1.81 16.20 -23.56
CA LEU A 28 2.36 17.40 -22.91
C LEU A 28 3.79 17.68 -23.37
N LEU A 29 4.56 16.66 -23.71
CA LEU A 29 5.92 16.77 -24.27
C LEU A 29 5.93 17.04 -25.80
N GLY A 30 4.78 17.29 -26.39
CA GLY A 30 4.67 17.62 -27.82
C GLY A 30 4.64 16.41 -28.76
N TRP A 31 4.58 15.18 -28.24
CA TRP A 31 4.38 13.99 -29.07
C TRP A 31 2.89 13.76 -29.35
N ASN A 32 2.46 14.22 -30.52
CA ASN A 32 1.05 14.13 -30.95
C ASN A 32 0.69 12.74 -31.50
N ILE A 33 0.70 11.74 -30.61
CA ILE A 33 0.22 10.40 -30.92
C ILE A 33 -1.24 10.24 -30.43
N SER A 34 -2.13 9.64 -31.26
CA SER A 34 -3.48 9.30 -30.80
C SER A 34 -3.42 8.19 -29.76
N LYS A 35 -4.40 8.19 -28.84
CA LYS A 35 -4.49 7.17 -27.80
C LYS A 35 -4.60 5.76 -28.37
N GLU A 36 -5.41 5.60 -29.42
CA GLU A 36 -5.62 4.31 -30.09
C GLU A 36 -4.33 3.78 -30.71
N LEU A 37 -3.57 4.67 -31.41
CA LEU A 37 -2.30 4.28 -32.00
C LEU A 37 -1.25 3.95 -30.93
N PHE A 38 -1.21 4.73 -29.84
CA PHE A 38 -0.33 4.45 -28.70
C PHE A 38 -0.63 3.07 -28.10
N TRP A 39 -1.90 2.77 -27.84
CA TRP A 39 -2.33 1.48 -27.30
C TRP A 39 -2.00 0.34 -28.27
N LYS A 40 -2.34 0.49 -29.53
CA LYS A 40 -2.04 -0.53 -30.55
C LYS A 40 -0.55 -0.83 -30.69
N GLN A 41 0.31 0.16 -30.49
CA GLN A 41 1.76 0.01 -30.66
C GLN A 41 2.47 -0.50 -29.42
N TYR A 42 2.00 -0.16 -28.19
CA TYR A 42 2.76 -0.35 -26.97
C TYR A 42 2.08 -1.19 -25.91
N ILE A 43 0.77 -1.41 -25.99
CA ILE A 43 0.01 -2.14 -24.98
C ILE A 43 -0.47 -3.47 -25.57
N GLU A 44 -0.28 -4.55 -24.81
CA GLU A 44 -0.85 -5.86 -25.10
C GLU A 44 -2.09 -6.06 -24.27
N THR A 45 -3.16 -6.49 -24.90
CA THR A 45 -4.45 -6.66 -24.22
C THR A 45 -5.12 -7.94 -24.69
N GLU A 46 -5.80 -8.59 -23.75
CA GLU A 46 -6.64 -9.76 -24.00
C GLU A 46 -8.05 -9.51 -23.47
N TRP A 47 -9.02 -10.13 -24.12
CA TRP A 47 -10.38 -10.14 -23.63
C TRP A 47 -10.52 -11.28 -22.62
N VAL A 48 -10.93 -10.95 -21.40
CA VAL A 48 -11.14 -11.92 -20.31
C VAL A 48 -12.57 -11.79 -19.84
N GLU A 49 -13.22 -12.93 -19.66
CA GLU A 49 -14.54 -12.99 -19.04
C GLU A 49 -14.37 -12.95 -17.51
N GLU A 50 -14.89 -11.90 -16.88
CA GLU A 50 -14.93 -11.77 -15.42
C GLU A 50 -16.37 -11.45 -15.00
N ASP A 51 -16.93 -12.27 -14.12
CA ASP A 51 -18.31 -12.13 -13.58
C ASP A 51 -19.40 -12.07 -14.68
N GLY A 52 -19.22 -12.81 -15.77
CA GLY A 52 -20.17 -12.86 -16.90
C GLY A 52 -20.08 -11.67 -17.86
N PHE A 53 -19.07 -10.81 -17.70
CA PHE A 53 -18.81 -9.69 -18.60
C PHE A 53 -17.44 -9.77 -19.26
N TRP A 54 -17.40 -9.52 -20.56
CA TRP A 54 -16.14 -9.42 -21.29
C TRP A 54 -15.46 -8.09 -21.00
N ARG A 55 -14.23 -8.16 -20.52
CA ARG A 55 -13.40 -6.98 -20.23
C ARG A 55 -12.06 -7.09 -20.90
N GLN A 56 -11.59 -5.99 -21.44
CA GLN A 56 -10.24 -5.89 -21.98
C GLN A 56 -9.23 -5.73 -20.83
N LYS A 57 -8.32 -6.70 -20.68
CA LYS A 57 -7.29 -6.69 -19.66
C LYS A 57 -5.93 -6.49 -20.31
N ILE A 58 -5.11 -5.65 -19.69
CA ILE A 58 -3.72 -5.46 -20.11
C ILE A 58 -2.92 -6.65 -19.59
N THR A 59 -2.28 -7.37 -20.52
CA THR A 59 -1.46 -8.56 -20.24
C THR A 59 0.03 -8.26 -20.32
N GLY A 60 0.41 -7.22 -21.07
CA GLY A 60 1.80 -6.88 -21.23
C GLY A 60 2.05 -5.56 -21.98
N TYR A 61 3.30 -5.36 -22.30
CA TYR A 61 3.77 -4.21 -23.07
C TYR A 61 4.72 -4.65 -24.16
N LYS A 62 4.61 -4.04 -25.33
CA LYS A 62 5.44 -4.34 -26.49
C LYS A 62 6.16 -3.09 -27.00
N ASN A 63 7.20 -3.30 -27.80
CA ASN A 63 8.00 -2.23 -28.38
C ASN A 63 8.52 -1.20 -27.36
N VAL A 64 8.85 -1.63 -26.15
CA VAL A 64 9.26 -0.74 -25.04
C VAL A 64 10.50 0.07 -25.39
N ASP A 65 11.47 -0.51 -26.07
CA ASP A 65 12.70 0.21 -26.45
C ASP A 65 12.41 1.31 -27.47
N ARG A 66 11.50 1.05 -28.42
CA ARG A 66 11.02 2.07 -29.35
C ARG A 66 10.28 3.19 -28.61
N LEU A 67 9.47 2.85 -27.59
CA LEU A 67 8.78 3.83 -26.74
C LEU A 67 9.78 4.73 -26.02
N LYS A 68 10.80 4.14 -25.37
CA LYS A 68 11.86 4.88 -24.68
C LYS A 68 12.62 5.81 -25.62
N LYS A 69 12.98 5.32 -26.81
CA LYS A 69 13.66 6.12 -27.82
C LYS A 69 12.79 7.32 -28.27
N LYS A 70 11.50 7.08 -28.52
CA LYS A 70 10.58 8.15 -28.89
C LYS A 70 10.39 9.19 -27.77
N LEU A 71 10.30 8.76 -26.53
CA LEU A 71 10.25 9.67 -25.39
C LEU A 71 11.52 10.51 -25.27
N ALA A 72 12.69 9.91 -25.47
CA ALA A 72 13.97 10.64 -25.45
C ALA A 72 14.05 11.67 -26.59
N GLU A 73 13.55 11.36 -27.81
CA GLU A 73 13.44 12.30 -28.92
C GLU A 73 12.58 13.53 -28.58
N HIS A 74 11.64 13.39 -27.65
CA HIS A 74 10.77 14.45 -27.12
C HIS A 74 11.25 15.02 -25.78
N GLY A 75 12.53 14.82 -25.44
CA GLY A 75 13.17 15.44 -24.28
C GLY A 75 12.96 14.70 -22.95
N ALA A 76 12.44 13.47 -22.96
CA ALA A 76 12.38 12.68 -21.73
C ALA A 76 13.77 12.18 -21.34
N VAL A 77 14.17 12.43 -20.10
CA VAL A 77 15.39 11.92 -19.49
C VAL A 77 15.01 10.91 -18.43
N PHE A 78 15.54 9.70 -18.56
CA PHE A 78 15.41 8.65 -17.55
C PHE A 78 16.76 8.50 -16.86
N MET A 79 16.75 8.69 -15.55
CA MET A 79 17.95 8.63 -14.73
C MET A 79 17.67 7.74 -13.53
N THR A 80 18.52 6.75 -13.32
CA THR A 80 18.52 5.94 -12.10
C THR A 80 19.35 6.64 -11.02
N THR A 81 19.24 6.18 -9.77
CA THR A 81 20.07 6.67 -8.66
C THR A 81 21.57 6.45 -8.94
N ASP A 82 21.90 5.32 -9.56
CA ASP A 82 23.29 4.99 -9.95
C ASP A 82 23.79 5.93 -11.04
N ASP A 83 22.98 6.25 -12.06
CA ASP A 83 23.30 7.24 -13.10
C ASP A 83 23.51 8.65 -12.51
N ALA A 84 22.80 8.97 -11.44
CA ALA A 84 22.93 10.25 -10.73
C ALA A 84 24.12 10.29 -9.75
N GLY A 85 24.84 9.19 -9.59
CA GLY A 85 25.96 9.08 -8.64
C GLY A 85 25.52 9.18 -7.17
N ILE A 86 24.25 8.85 -6.87
CA ILE A 86 23.72 8.89 -5.51
C ILE A 86 23.93 7.51 -4.89
N ASP A 87 24.82 7.43 -3.92
CA ASP A 87 25.04 6.22 -3.14
C ASP A 87 23.92 6.06 -2.10
N LEU A 88 23.07 5.07 -2.32
CA LEU A 88 22.00 4.71 -1.40
C LEU A 88 22.43 3.57 -0.48
N PRO A 89 22.06 3.62 0.81
CA PRO A 89 22.33 2.52 1.72
C PRO A 89 21.63 1.24 1.22
N LYS A 90 22.29 0.10 1.42
CA LYS A 90 21.73 -1.21 1.07
C LYS A 90 20.42 -1.45 1.83
N ARG A 91 19.39 -1.87 1.11
CA ARG A 91 18.11 -2.23 1.70
C ARG A 91 18.15 -3.69 2.16
N ASN A 92 17.90 -3.91 3.43
CA ASN A 92 17.71 -5.25 3.98
C ASN A 92 16.21 -5.49 4.17
N PHE A 93 15.69 -6.54 3.52
CA PHE A 93 14.30 -6.96 3.70
C PHE A 93 14.27 -8.15 4.66
N VAL A 94 13.71 -7.95 5.84
CA VAL A 94 13.52 -9.00 6.82
C VAL A 94 12.03 -9.34 6.91
N PRO A 95 11.56 -10.41 6.26
CA PRO A 95 10.16 -10.80 6.32
C PRO A 95 9.85 -11.45 7.68
N VAL A 96 9.03 -10.80 8.49
CA VAL A 96 8.47 -11.36 9.71
C VAL A 96 7.13 -12.03 9.37
N ARG A 97 7.07 -13.35 9.46
CA ARG A 97 5.87 -14.13 9.18
C ARG A 97 5.16 -14.49 10.47
N THR A 98 3.92 -14.05 10.61
CA THR A 98 3.06 -14.38 11.74
C THR A 98 1.95 -15.34 11.30
N PRO A 99 1.61 -16.36 12.09
CA PRO A 99 0.50 -17.26 11.76
C PRO A 99 -0.82 -16.44 11.74
N PRO A 100 -1.72 -16.72 10.79
CA PRO A 100 -3.02 -16.08 10.77
C PRO A 100 -3.85 -16.55 11.98
N ALA A 101 -4.75 -15.69 12.42
CA ALA A 101 -5.74 -16.04 13.45
C ALA A 101 -6.71 -17.13 12.94
N LYS A 102 -7.29 -17.91 13.85
CA LYS A 102 -8.26 -18.99 13.49
C LYS A 102 -9.46 -18.45 12.74
N GLU A 103 -9.88 -17.25 13.08
CA GLU A 103 -10.99 -16.50 12.50
C GLU A 103 -10.77 -16.24 11.00
N TYR A 104 -9.55 -16.04 10.57
CA TYR A 104 -9.22 -15.87 9.15
C TYR A 104 -9.62 -17.09 8.32
N TRP A 105 -9.26 -18.29 8.78
CA TRP A 105 -9.57 -19.53 8.04
C TRP A 105 -11.08 -19.85 8.06
N LYS A 106 -11.76 -19.54 9.18
CA LYS A 106 -13.21 -19.68 9.27
C LYS A 106 -13.90 -18.75 8.28
N PHE A 107 -13.55 -17.47 8.29
CA PHE A 107 -14.08 -16.48 7.35
C PHE A 107 -13.81 -16.86 5.89
N TRP A 108 -12.62 -17.39 5.60
CA TRP A 108 -12.27 -17.75 4.23
C TRP A 108 -13.17 -18.85 3.68
N ARG A 109 -13.61 -19.78 4.52
CA ARG A 109 -14.53 -20.88 4.15
C ARG A 109 -15.98 -20.43 4.13
N GLU A 110 -16.44 -19.77 5.19
CA GLU A 110 -17.85 -19.50 5.47
C GLU A 110 -18.32 -18.15 4.93
N ARG A 111 -17.38 -17.25 4.58
CA ARG A 111 -17.61 -15.87 4.12
C ARG A 111 -18.29 -14.95 5.12
N ALA A 112 -18.61 -15.43 6.30
CA ALA A 112 -19.19 -14.66 7.40
C ALA A 112 -18.54 -15.07 8.71
N ILE A 113 -18.33 -14.11 9.60
CA ILE A 113 -17.81 -14.35 10.95
C ILE A 113 -18.23 -13.21 11.87
N SER A 114 -18.63 -13.56 13.10
CA SER A 114 -18.74 -12.62 14.21
C SER A 114 -17.44 -12.60 14.99
N ILE A 115 -16.90 -11.42 15.21
CA ILE A 115 -15.70 -11.18 16.00
C ILE A 115 -16.12 -10.47 17.27
N ASN A 116 -15.83 -11.09 18.41
CA ASN A 116 -15.92 -10.42 19.69
C ASN A 116 -14.56 -9.81 20.02
N THR A 117 -14.51 -8.50 20.18
CA THR A 117 -13.27 -7.80 20.49
C THR A 117 -12.75 -8.13 21.90
N ALA A 118 -13.61 -8.60 22.82
CA ALA A 118 -13.19 -9.08 24.13
C ALA A 118 -12.31 -10.32 24.05
N THR A 119 -12.57 -11.26 23.12
CA THR A 119 -11.73 -12.45 22.92
C THR A 119 -10.33 -12.12 22.40
N LEU A 120 -10.15 -10.95 21.83
CA LEU A 120 -8.83 -10.45 21.41
C LEU A 120 -8.06 -9.86 22.60
N GLN A 121 -8.75 -9.52 23.70
CA GLN A 121 -8.17 -9.02 24.95
C GLN A 121 -7.60 -10.15 25.82
N GLU A 122 -8.12 -11.38 25.70
CA GLU A 122 -7.68 -12.55 26.47
C GLU A 122 -6.26 -13.04 26.13
N PHE A 123 -5.66 -12.55 25.05
CA PHE A 123 -4.30 -12.85 24.69
C PHE A 123 -3.32 -11.87 25.33
N GLU A 124 -3.09 -11.98 26.65
CA GLU A 124 -1.91 -11.52 27.43
C GLU A 124 -1.31 -10.14 27.06
N LEU A 125 -2.10 -9.22 26.55
CA LEU A 125 -1.74 -7.83 26.52
C LEU A 125 -2.47 -7.18 27.70
N ASP A 126 -1.73 -6.67 28.69
CA ASP A 126 -2.25 -6.04 29.90
C ASP A 126 -3.54 -5.28 29.64
N SER A 127 -4.54 -5.51 30.50
CA SER A 127 -5.90 -4.91 30.40
C SER A 127 -5.90 -3.38 30.29
N ASP A 128 -4.85 -2.72 30.74
CA ASP A 128 -4.65 -1.27 30.66
C ASP A 128 -4.32 -0.77 29.26
N PHE A 129 -4.03 -1.69 28.34
CA PHE A 129 -3.62 -1.39 26.97
C PHE A 129 -4.80 -1.08 26.03
N TRP A 130 -5.95 -1.68 26.28
CA TRP A 130 -7.14 -1.50 25.45
C TRP A 130 -8.00 -0.34 25.99
N GLY A 131 -7.72 0.87 25.57
CA GLY A 131 -8.27 2.14 26.06
C GLY A 131 -9.81 2.32 26.07
N SER A 132 -10.58 1.26 25.93
CA SER A 132 -12.01 1.19 26.26
C SER A 132 -12.39 -0.25 26.57
N ASN A 133 -12.95 -0.49 27.76
CA ASN A 133 -13.49 -1.79 28.21
C ASN A 133 -14.78 -2.20 27.48
N GLU A 134 -15.14 -1.55 26.38
CA GLU A 134 -16.32 -1.89 25.62
C GLU A 134 -15.99 -3.01 24.62
N SER A 135 -16.38 -4.24 25.01
CA SER A 135 -16.42 -5.35 24.06
C SER A 135 -17.60 -5.12 23.12
N TYR A 136 -17.33 -5.04 21.82
CA TYR A 136 -18.38 -5.02 20.81
C TYR A 136 -18.26 -6.24 19.90
N GLU A 137 -19.43 -6.74 19.53
CA GLU A 137 -19.53 -7.79 18.53
C GLU A 137 -19.65 -7.17 17.16
N ARG A 138 -18.81 -7.61 16.25
CA ARG A 138 -18.80 -7.13 14.87
C ARG A 138 -18.95 -8.30 13.92
N GLU A 139 -19.98 -8.26 13.11
CA GLU A 139 -20.18 -9.21 12.04
C GLU A 139 -19.49 -8.75 10.75
N LEU A 140 -18.69 -9.63 10.15
CA LEU A 140 -18.02 -9.43 8.89
C LEU A 140 -18.61 -10.37 7.84
N ILE A 141 -19.26 -9.81 6.82
CA ILE A 141 -19.88 -10.57 5.73
C ILE A 141 -19.18 -10.26 4.42
N GLY A 142 -18.51 -11.26 3.85
CA GLY A 142 -17.76 -11.17 2.60
C GLY A 142 -18.58 -11.63 1.40
N ASP A 143 -19.70 -10.97 1.12
CA ASP A 143 -20.64 -11.27 0.03
C ASP A 143 -20.05 -10.99 -1.35
N THR A 144 -19.24 -9.94 -1.48
CA THR A 144 -18.54 -9.58 -2.71
C THR A 144 -17.06 -9.93 -2.65
N SER A 145 -16.39 -10.01 -3.80
CA SER A 145 -14.94 -10.23 -3.86
C SER A 145 -14.15 -9.11 -3.18
N LEU A 146 -14.67 -7.88 -3.21
CA LEU A 146 -14.05 -6.72 -2.59
C LEU A 146 -14.17 -6.78 -1.07
N THR A 147 -15.37 -6.98 -0.53
CA THR A 147 -15.63 -7.09 0.92
C THR A 147 -14.89 -8.28 1.52
N ARG A 148 -14.85 -9.42 0.80
CA ARG A 148 -14.07 -10.59 1.21
C ARG A 148 -12.60 -10.29 1.37
N ARG A 149 -11.98 -9.59 0.40
CA ARG A 149 -10.56 -9.21 0.47
C ARG A 149 -10.31 -8.19 1.59
N LEU A 150 -11.20 -7.23 1.76
CA LEU A 150 -11.09 -6.21 2.80
C LEU A 150 -11.10 -6.86 4.20
N TYR A 151 -12.11 -7.69 4.48
CA TYR A 151 -12.24 -8.34 5.78
C TYR A 151 -11.15 -9.38 6.03
N ALA A 152 -10.71 -10.11 5.01
CA ALA A 152 -9.54 -10.98 5.13
C ALA A 152 -8.29 -10.19 5.54
N ARG A 153 -8.07 -8.99 4.99
CA ARG A 153 -6.96 -8.10 5.40
C ARG A 153 -7.13 -7.59 6.83
N GLN A 154 -8.35 -7.26 7.26
CA GLN A 154 -8.60 -6.87 8.65
C GLN A 154 -8.33 -8.03 9.61
N LEU A 155 -8.75 -9.25 9.28
CA LEU A 155 -8.48 -10.44 10.09
C LEU A 155 -6.99 -10.76 10.21
N CYS A 156 -6.23 -10.54 9.14
CA CYS A 156 -4.77 -10.74 9.17
C CYS A 156 -4.02 -9.59 9.85
N GLY A 157 -4.48 -8.36 9.68
CA GLY A 157 -3.81 -7.16 10.16
C GLY A 157 -4.33 -6.70 11.51
N LEU A 158 -5.58 -6.28 11.53
CA LEU A 158 -6.20 -5.61 12.67
C LEU A 158 -6.57 -6.57 13.81
N TYR A 159 -7.06 -7.77 13.49
CA TYR A 159 -7.57 -8.74 14.46
C TYR A 159 -6.62 -9.92 14.71
N ASN A 160 -5.35 -9.82 14.32
CA ASN A 160 -4.37 -10.87 14.56
C ASN A 160 -3.44 -10.53 15.73
N PRO A 161 -3.60 -11.16 16.92
CA PRO A 161 -2.78 -10.88 18.08
C PRO A 161 -1.30 -11.23 17.87
N ASN A 162 -1.01 -12.26 17.06
CA ASN A 162 0.36 -12.66 16.79
C ASN A 162 1.15 -11.55 16.06
N ARG A 163 0.47 -10.72 15.28
CA ARG A 163 1.08 -9.58 14.62
C ARG A 163 1.50 -8.50 15.62
N TYR A 164 0.65 -8.20 16.60
CA TYR A 164 0.98 -7.23 17.63
C TYR A 164 2.05 -7.71 18.58
N LYS A 165 2.09 -9.03 18.87
CA LYS A 165 3.19 -9.64 19.62
C LYS A 165 4.52 -9.47 18.87
N ALA A 166 4.56 -9.83 17.58
CA ALA A 166 5.76 -9.64 16.76
C ALA A 166 6.17 -8.16 16.62
N PHE A 167 5.20 -7.25 16.57
CA PHE A 167 5.47 -5.82 16.56
C PHE A 167 6.07 -5.34 17.88
N ARG A 168 5.54 -5.81 19.02
CA ARG A 168 6.10 -5.53 20.35
C ARG A 168 7.55 -6.00 20.42
N GLU A 169 7.83 -7.26 20.07
CA GLU A 169 9.16 -7.84 20.06
C GLU A 169 10.15 -7.03 19.19
N LEU A 170 9.67 -6.54 18.02
CA LEU A 170 10.46 -5.67 17.16
C LEU A 170 10.79 -4.34 17.85
N VAL A 171 9.80 -3.70 18.47
CA VAL A 171 10.02 -2.42 19.17
C VAL A 171 10.95 -2.58 20.36
N GLU A 172 10.86 -3.69 21.10
CA GLU A 172 11.73 -4.02 22.22
C GLU A 172 13.18 -4.34 21.79
N SER A 173 13.36 -4.86 20.58
CA SER A 173 14.67 -5.30 20.07
C SER A 173 15.59 -4.17 19.64
N THR A 174 15.10 -2.94 19.51
CA THR A 174 15.90 -1.80 19.03
C THR A 174 15.52 -0.51 19.73
N GLU A 175 16.52 0.34 19.96
CA GLU A 175 16.32 1.73 20.41
C GLU A 175 16.26 2.71 19.24
N ASP A 176 16.47 2.24 18.01
CA ASP A 176 16.44 3.06 16.82
C ASP A 176 15.06 3.67 16.56
N ARG A 177 15.05 4.73 15.79
CA ARG A 177 13.81 5.34 15.30
C ARG A 177 13.16 4.44 14.26
N LEU A 178 11.89 4.10 14.47
CA LEU A 178 11.11 3.24 13.60
C LEU A 178 10.06 4.06 12.85
N ILE A 179 9.91 3.81 11.55
CA ILE A 179 8.78 4.29 10.75
C ILE A 179 7.86 3.12 10.50
N VAL A 180 6.63 3.20 11.01
CA VAL A 180 5.64 2.13 10.91
C VAL A 180 4.51 2.56 9.99
N PHE A 181 4.29 1.78 8.92
CA PHE A 181 3.16 1.96 8.02
C PHE A 181 2.00 1.07 8.43
N TYR A 182 0.82 1.61 8.45
CA TYR A 182 -0.41 0.93 8.82
C TYR A 182 -1.49 1.08 7.73
N ASN A 183 -2.49 0.20 7.74
CA ASN A 183 -3.58 0.22 6.77
C ASN A 183 -4.92 0.67 7.35
N PHE A 184 -5.12 0.53 8.66
CA PHE A 184 -6.37 0.81 9.35
C PHE A 184 -6.12 1.72 10.55
N THR A 185 -7.02 2.68 10.80
CA THR A 185 -6.91 3.61 11.93
C THR A 185 -6.88 2.87 13.27
N GLU A 186 -7.73 1.85 13.43
CA GLU A 186 -7.74 1.01 14.63
C GLU A 186 -6.41 0.25 14.84
N GLU A 187 -5.75 -0.17 13.75
CA GLU A 187 -4.43 -0.79 13.79
C GLU A 187 -3.38 0.20 14.33
N MET A 188 -3.43 1.44 13.85
CA MET A 188 -2.56 2.52 14.31
C MET A 188 -2.74 2.80 15.80
N GLU A 189 -3.99 2.92 16.29
CA GLU A 189 -4.25 3.18 17.71
C GLU A 189 -3.73 2.04 18.59
N ARG A 190 -3.84 0.79 18.17
CA ARG A 190 -3.29 -0.36 18.90
C ARG A 190 -1.77 -0.33 18.94
N MET A 191 -1.11 -0.08 17.79
CA MET A 191 0.35 0.04 17.74
C MET A 191 0.86 1.19 18.61
N LYS A 192 0.18 2.34 18.57
CA LYS A 192 0.46 3.51 19.40
C LYS A 192 0.39 3.18 20.90
N GLY A 193 -0.65 2.45 21.32
CA GLY A 193 -0.78 2.01 22.69
C GLY A 193 0.40 1.10 23.12
N ILE A 194 0.79 0.12 22.30
CA ILE A 194 1.96 -0.75 22.57
C ILE A 194 3.22 0.10 22.82
N VAL A 195 3.50 1.04 21.93
CA VAL A 195 4.70 1.88 22.02
C VAL A 195 4.67 2.82 23.23
N LYS A 196 3.49 3.39 23.54
CA LYS A 196 3.29 4.22 24.74
C LYS A 196 3.50 3.44 26.03
N GLY A 197 3.01 2.18 26.10
CA GLY A 197 3.25 1.30 27.23
C GLY A 197 4.73 0.99 27.50
N MET A 198 5.59 1.20 26.52
CA MET A 198 7.06 1.08 26.62
C MET A 198 7.76 2.43 26.92
N ASN A 199 6.99 3.48 27.25
CA ASN A 199 7.51 4.84 27.46
C ASN A 199 8.31 5.41 26.28
N ARG A 200 8.05 4.96 25.03
CA ARG A 200 8.69 5.51 23.84
C ARG A 200 7.82 6.64 23.24
N PRO A 201 8.44 7.75 22.80
CA PRO A 201 7.72 8.82 22.14
C PRO A 201 7.15 8.37 20.79
N VAL A 202 5.94 8.81 20.46
CA VAL A 202 5.22 8.44 19.23
C VAL A 202 4.74 9.69 18.53
N SER A 203 5.05 9.82 17.25
CA SER A 203 4.46 10.80 16.33
C SER A 203 3.56 10.10 15.32
N ILE A 204 2.49 10.76 14.92
CA ILE A 204 1.50 10.21 13.98
C ILE A 204 1.34 11.15 12.80
N GLN A 205 1.43 10.59 11.60
CA GLN A 205 1.10 11.29 10.38
C GLN A 205 0.04 10.51 9.58
N SER A 206 -1.11 11.11 9.40
CA SER A 206 -2.21 10.60 8.58
C SER A 206 -2.82 11.71 7.74
N GLY A 207 -3.88 11.40 6.98
CA GLY A 207 -4.65 12.43 6.29
C GLY A 207 -5.30 13.44 7.23
N GLU A 208 -5.63 13.04 8.45
CA GLU A 208 -6.35 13.85 9.45
C GLU A 208 -5.42 14.39 10.56
N VAL A 209 -4.42 13.60 10.96
CA VAL A 209 -3.53 13.92 12.08
C VAL A 209 -2.11 14.16 11.56
N LYS A 210 -1.53 15.28 11.95
CA LYS A 210 -0.14 15.66 11.67
C LYS A 210 0.55 16.03 12.98
N ASP A 211 0.87 15.03 13.77
CA ASP A 211 1.64 15.21 15.00
C ASP A 211 3.07 14.71 14.79
N LEU A 212 3.99 15.62 14.72
CA LEU A 212 5.42 15.35 14.56
C LEU A 212 6.22 15.73 15.82
N GLY A 213 5.56 15.98 16.95
CA GLY A 213 6.20 16.47 18.18
C GLY A 213 7.31 15.57 18.72
N ALA A 214 7.19 14.25 18.57
CA ALA A 214 8.22 13.30 18.98
C ALA A 214 9.34 13.10 17.93
N TYR A 215 9.22 13.72 16.76
CA TYR A 215 10.22 13.58 15.68
C TYR A 215 11.37 14.58 15.83
N ASN A 216 11.15 15.69 16.53
CA ASN A 216 12.15 16.74 16.81
C ASN A 216 12.99 16.40 18.09
#